data_254320a682139235d8b3fc1cd887cacd
#
_entry.id   254320a682139235d8b3fc1cd887cacd
#
_cell.length_a   1.000
_cell.length_b   1.000
_cell.length_c   1.000
_cell.angle_alpha   90.00
_cell.angle_beta   90.00
_cell.angle_gamma   90.00
#
_symmetry.space_group_name_H-M   'P 1'
#
loop_
_entity.id
_entity.type
_entity.pdbx_description
1 polymer ?
#
loop_
_entity_poly.entity_id
_entity_poly.type
_entity_poly.pdbx_seq_one_letter_code
_entity_poly.pdbx_strand_id
1 'polypeptide(L)'
;MSDQQPETERNKAVVRRFIEEVQNQKDWDTFDELHAPDFVNLSAPPGIPSDVEGGKMFLGAFVNAFPDSHVTIDDMIAEGDRVVTKKTFTGTHTADFMGIAPTGKRVEIQYVDMLRLRDGHITEHWLSMDQLSLMQQLGVIPS
;
A
#
# COMPACT_ATOMS: atom_id res chain seq x y z
N MET A 1 -34.56 -9.26 0.79
CA MET A 1 -34.01 -8.70 -0.01
C MET A 1 -32.66 -8.62 -0.10
N SER A 2 -32.11 -9.07 -0.94
CA SER A 2 -30.83 -9.35 -0.83
C SER A 2 -30.03 -8.71 -1.87
N ASP A 3 -30.31 -7.46 -2.11
CA ASP A 3 -29.51 -6.70 -3.02
C ASP A 3 -28.18 -6.26 -2.39
N GLN A 4 -28.02 -6.51 -1.11
CA GLN A 4 -26.78 -6.15 -0.44
C GLN A 4 -25.71 -7.17 -0.76
N GLN A 5 -24.56 -6.67 -1.17
CA GLN A 5 -23.39 -7.51 -1.35
C GLN A 5 -22.92 -8.07 -0.02
N PRO A 6 -22.34 -9.27 0.02
CA PRO A 6 -21.67 -9.76 1.21
C PRO A 6 -20.60 -8.77 1.69
N GLU A 7 -20.35 -8.77 2.99
CA GLU A 7 -19.33 -7.90 3.59
C GLU A 7 -17.97 -8.06 2.88
N THR A 8 -17.59 -9.29 2.56
CA THR A 8 -16.32 -9.55 1.88
C THR A 8 -16.23 -8.86 0.54
N GLU A 9 -17.33 -8.82 -0.24
CA GLU A 9 -17.33 -8.14 -1.53
C GLU A 9 -17.29 -6.63 -1.38
N ARG A 10 -18.01 -6.10 -0.39
CA ARG A 10 -17.94 -4.66 -0.08
C ARG A 10 -16.54 -4.25 0.35
N ASN A 11 -15.90 -5.07 1.18
CA ASN A 11 -14.54 -4.79 1.66
C ASN A 11 -13.53 -4.85 0.53
N LYS A 12 -13.64 -5.82 -0.37
CA LYS A 12 -12.79 -5.89 -1.56
C LYS A 12 -12.94 -4.63 -2.41
N ALA A 13 -14.17 -4.12 -2.57
CA ALA A 13 -14.40 -2.91 -3.35
C ALA A 13 -13.71 -1.70 -2.73
N VAL A 14 -13.73 -1.57 -1.40
CA VAL A 14 -13.01 -0.51 -0.70
C VAL A 14 -11.50 -0.63 -0.93
N VAL A 15 -10.96 -1.84 -0.85
CA VAL A 15 -9.52 -2.06 -1.05
C VAL A 15 -9.13 -1.77 -2.50
N ARG A 16 -9.93 -2.17 -3.48
CA ARG A 16 -9.68 -1.82 -4.88
C ARG A 16 -9.66 -0.32 -5.08
N ARG A 17 -10.57 0.38 -4.44
CA ARG A 17 -10.62 1.83 -4.50
C ARG A 17 -9.37 2.46 -3.90
N PHE A 18 -8.90 1.91 -2.77
CA PHE A 18 -7.65 2.34 -2.15
C PHE A 18 -6.47 2.19 -3.13
N ILE A 19 -6.38 1.05 -3.80
CA ILE A 19 -5.27 0.80 -4.73
C ILE A 19 -5.38 1.71 -5.96
N GLU A 20 -6.55 1.78 -6.58
CA GLU A 20 -6.72 2.54 -7.83
C GLU A 20 -6.66 4.04 -7.61
N GLU A 21 -7.33 4.56 -6.59
CA GLU A 21 -7.43 6.00 -6.40
C GLU A 21 -6.30 6.57 -5.56
N VAL A 22 -5.85 5.84 -4.53
CA VAL A 22 -4.79 6.36 -3.65
C VAL A 22 -3.41 5.96 -4.17
N GLN A 23 -3.18 4.67 -4.34
CA GLN A 23 -1.84 4.21 -4.72
C GLN A 23 -1.50 4.56 -6.17
N ASN A 24 -2.45 4.44 -7.09
CA ASN A 24 -2.20 4.72 -8.51
C ASN A 24 -2.46 6.16 -8.92
N GLN A 25 -3.57 6.74 -8.46
CA GLN A 25 -3.92 8.12 -8.83
C GLN A 25 -3.39 9.17 -7.84
N LYS A 26 -2.82 8.73 -6.71
CA LYS A 26 -2.25 9.61 -5.69
C LYS A 26 -3.28 10.58 -5.11
N ASP A 27 -4.51 10.11 -4.94
CA ASP A 27 -5.60 10.91 -4.41
C ASP A 27 -5.60 10.80 -2.87
N TRP A 28 -5.01 11.79 -2.22
CA TRP A 28 -4.87 11.78 -0.76
C TRP A 28 -6.18 12.07 -0.03
N ASP A 29 -7.12 12.75 -0.68
CA ASP A 29 -8.44 12.93 -0.09
C ASP A 29 -9.17 11.59 0.03
N THR A 30 -9.02 10.73 -0.97
CA THR A 30 -9.56 9.37 -0.91
C THR A 30 -8.90 8.56 0.20
N PHE A 31 -7.59 8.74 0.42
CA PHE A 31 -6.90 8.11 1.54
C PHE A 31 -7.61 8.43 2.85
N ASP A 32 -7.89 9.72 3.09
CA ASP A 32 -8.56 10.16 4.31
C ASP A 32 -9.99 9.60 4.40
N GLU A 33 -10.69 9.57 3.29
CA GLU A 33 -12.06 9.06 3.25
C GLU A 33 -12.12 7.57 3.62
N LEU A 34 -11.17 6.78 3.17
CA LEU A 34 -11.22 5.32 3.31
C LEU A 34 -10.67 4.79 4.62
N HIS A 35 -9.92 5.61 5.37
CA HIS A 35 -9.32 5.17 6.63
C HIS A 35 -10.13 5.61 7.84
N ALA A 36 -10.29 4.71 8.80
CA ALA A 36 -10.93 5.03 10.07
C ALA A 36 -10.03 5.96 10.90
N PRO A 37 -10.61 6.83 11.75
CA PRO A 37 -9.80 7.71 12.59
C PRO A 37 -8.84 6.97 13.53
N ASP A 38 -9.20 5.76 13.94
CA ASP A 38 -8.39 4.93 14.83
C ASP A 38 -7.51 3.92 14.07
N PHE A 39 -7.28 4.18 12.79
CA PHE A 39 -6.44 3.32 11.94
C PHE A 39 -5.05 3.12 12.54
N VAL A 40 -4.54 1.89 12.42
CA VAL A 40 -3.19 1.52 12.84
C VAL A 40 -2.46 0.82 11.71
N ASN A 41 -1.27 1.31 11.37
CA ASN A 41 -0.37 0.62 10.45
C ASN A 41 0.52 -0.31 11.28
N LEU A 42 0.23 -1.61 11.22
CA LEU A 42 0.96 -2.63 12.00
C LEU A 42 2.37 -2.86 11.46
N SER A 43 2.67 -2.35 10.27
CA SER A 43 3.98 -2.49 9.63
C SER A 43 4.73 -1.17 9.54
N ALA A 44 4.36 -0.18 10.36
CA ALA A 44 5.03 1.11 10.35
C ALA A 44 6.52 0.95 10.68
N PRO A 45 7.43 1.46 9.83
CA PRO A 45 8.86 1.38 10.13
C PRO A 45 9.24 2.31 11.28
N PRO A 46 10.39 2.08 11.91
CA PRO A 46 10.86 2.96 12.99
C PRO A 46 10.89 4.43 12.53
N GLY A 47 10.40 5.31 13.38
CA GLY A 47 10.40 6.74 13.10
C GLY A 47 9.18 7.24 12.34
N ILE A 48 8.31 6.35 11.86
CA ILE A 48 7.06 6.74 11.20
C ILE A 48 5.90 6.37 12.13
N PRO A 49 5.01 7.33 12.46
CA PRO A 49 3.85 7.02 13.29
C PRO A 49 2.96 5.95 12.67
N SER A 50 2.27 5.18 13.52
CA SER A 50 1.39 4.12 13.05
C SER A 50 -0.04 4.57 12.78
N ASP A 51 -0.34 5.86 12.92
CA ASP A 51 -1.68 6.42 12.73
C ASP A 51 -1.94 6.81 11.26
N VAL A 52 -3.06 7.48 11.01
CA VAL A 52 -3.45 7.90 9.66
C VAL A 52 -2.37 8.79 9.02
N GLU A 53 -1.86 9.76 9.76
CA GLU A 53 -0.83 10.66 9.23
C GLU A 53 0.46 9.90 8.91
N GLY A 54 0.84 8.97 9.78
CA GLY A 54 2.00 8.11 9.51
C GLY A 54 1.80 7.22 8.30
N GLY A 55 0.57 6.74 8.08
CA GLY A 55 0.23 5.97 6.89
C GLY A 55 0.41 6.76 5.61
N LYS A 56 0.00 8.03 5.63
CA LYS A 56 0.24 8.93 4.49
C LYS A 56 1.73 9.17 4.28
N MET A 57 2.48 9.37 5.35
CA MET A 57 3.94 9.56 5.24
C MET A 57 4.60 8.33 4.62
N PHE A 58 4.18 7.14 5.03
CA PHE A 58 4.73 5.88 4.53
C PHE A 58 4.47 5.73 3.03
N LEU A 59 3.22 5.89 2.61
CA LEU A 59 2.87 5.82 1.18
C LEU A 59 3.52 6.96 0.40
N GLY A 60 3.54 8.15 0.98
CA GLY A 60 4.14 9.32 0.35
C GLY A 60 5.62 9.15 0.09
N ALA A 61 6.33 8.41 0.94
CA ALA A 61 7.75 8.12 0.72
C ALA A 61 7.95 7.33 -0.58
N PHE A 62 7.09 6.34 -0.84
CA PHE A 62 7.15 5.57 -2.08
C PHE A 62 6.80 6.43 -3.29
N VAL A 63 5.71 7.20 -3.20
CA VAL A 63 5.26 8.05 -4.31
C VAL A 63 6.31 9.11 -4.65
N ASN A 64 6.94 9.69 -3.63
CA ASN A 64 7.95 10.71 -3.85
C ASN A 64 9.21 10.14 -4.49
N ALA A 65 9.65 8.97 -4.04
CA ALA A 65 10.85 8.33 -4.56
C ALA A 65 10.63 7.68 -5.93
N PHE A 66 9.41 7.22 -6.20
CA PHE A 66 9.02 6.56 -7.45
C PHE A 66 7.78 7.26 -8.02
N PRO A 67 7.93 8.47 -8.58
CA PRO A 67 6.77 9.27 -9.03
C PRO A 67 5.91 8.59 -10.09
N ASP A 68 6.51 7.71 -10.88
CA ASP A 68 5.82 6.93 -11.91
C ASP A 68 5.29 5.60 -11.37
N SER A 69 5.20 5.46 -10.06
CA SER A 69 4.83 4.17 -9.47
C SER A 69 3.42 3.73 -9.87
N HIS A 70 3.29 2.42 -10.06
CA HIS A 70 2.02 1.78 -10.36
C HIS A 70 1.92 0.48 -9.56
N VAL A 71 0.73 0.21 -9.03
CA VAL A 71 0.44 -1.01 -8.30
C VAL A 71 -0.59 -1.82 -9.08
N THR A 72 -0.26 -3.07 -9.36
CA THR A 72 -1.14 -4.02 -10.02
C THR A 72 -1.66 -5.01 -9.00
N ILE A 73 -2.96 -5.29 -9.03
CA ILE A 73 -3.56 -6.33 -8.21
C ILE A 73 -3.37 -7.66 -8.94
N ASP A 74 -2.59 -8.56 -8.35
CA ASP A 74 -2.37 -9.88 -8.92
C ASP A 74 -3.40 -10.87 -8.42
N ASP A 75 -3.81 -10.76 -7.16
CA ASP A 75 -4.82 -11.61 -6.55
C ASP A 75 -5.38 -10.93 -5.31
N MET A 76 -6.63 -11.20 -5.00
CA MET A 76 -7.30 -10.60 -3.84
C MET A 76 -8.29 -11.59 -3.25
N ILE A 77 -8.15 -11.86 -1.96
CA ILE A 77 -9.07 -12.73 -1.25
C ILE A 77 -9.58 -12.01 0.01
N ALA A 78 -10.76 -12.38 0.45
CA ALA A 78 -11.34 -11.79 1.65
C ALA A 78 -12.06 -12.83 2.47
N GLU A 79 -11.97 -12.69 3.79
CA GLU A 79 -12.70 -13.52 4.73
C GLU A 79 -13.02 -12.67 5.96
N GLY A 80 -14.27 -12.68 6.38
CA GLY A 80 -14.69 -11.84 7.50
C GLY A 80 -14.45 -10.37 7.20
N ASP A 81 -13.74 -9.72 8.11
CA ASP A 81 -13.43 -8.29 8.00
C ASP A 81 -12.05 -8.01 7.40
N ARG A 82 -11.40 -9.01 6.80
CA ARG A 82 -10.04 -8.89 6.28
C ARG A 82 -9.98 -9.13 4.78
N VAL A 83 -9.12 -8.35 4.12
CA VAL A 83 -8.83 -8.49 2.69
C VAL A 83 -7.33 -8.64 2.54
N VAL A 84 -6.90 -9.68 1.85
CA VAL A 84 -5.50 -9.95 1.54
C VAL A 84 -5.31 -9.74 0.05
N THR A 85 -4.31 -8.94 -0.32
CA THR A 85 -4.03 -8.64 -1.73
C THR A 85 -2.58 -8.92 -2.04
N LYS A 86 -2.35 -9.69 -3.10
CA LYS A 86 -1.03 -9.86 -3.67
C LYS A 86 -0.88 -8.81 -4.77
N LYS A 87 0.18 -8.03 -4.71
CA LYS A 87 0.38 -6.87 -5.58
C LYS A 87 1.76 -6.87 -6.22
N THR A 88 1.87 -6.22 -7.36
CA THR A 88 3.15 -5.91 -7.99
C THR A 88 3.31 -4.39 -8.04
N PHE A 89 4.41 -3.90 -7.50
CA PHE A 89 4.79 -2.49 -7.51
C PHE A 89 5.87 -2.29 -8.57
N THR A 90 5.67 -1.30 -9.44
CA THR A 90 6.69 -0.89 -10.40
C THR A 90 6.94 0.60 -10.27
N GLY A 91 8.16 1.03 -10.53
CA GLY A 91 8.49 2.45 -10.50
C GLY A 91 9.95 2.68 -10.79
N THR A 92 10.30 3.95 -11.06
CA THR A 92 11.68 4.38 -11.32
C THR A 92 12.15 5.26 -10.17
N HIS A 93 13.31 4.92 -9.62
CA HIS A 93 13.88 5.57 -8.44
C HIS A 93 14.52 6.89 -8.81
N THR A 94 13.82 7.99 -8.64
CA THR A 94 14.28 9.31 -9.08
C THR A 94 14.46 10.32 -7.95
N ALA A 95 14.12 9.97 -6.72
CA ALA A 95 14.34 10.82 -5.55
C ALA A 95 14.76 9.96 -4.36
N ASP A 96 15.24 10.60 -3.29
CA ASP A 96 15.70 9.87 -2.10
C ASP A 96 14.61 8.93 -1.57
N PHE A 97 15.01 7.70 -1.23
CA PHE A 97 14.12 6.72 -0.65
C PHE A 97 14.77 6.18 0.63
N MET A 98 14.23 6.61 1.78
CA MET A 98 14.70 6.15 3.10
C MET A 98 16.23 6.22 3.25
N GLY A 99 16.80 7.32 2.80
CA GLY A 99 18.24 7.55 2.86
C GLY A 99 19.04 7.03 1.67
N ILE A 100 18.39 6.37 0.71
CA ILE A 100 19.06 5.91 -0.51
C ILE A 100 18.94 6.98 -1.58
N ALA A 101 20.08 7.51 -2.03
CA ALA A 101 20.12 8.52 -3.09
C ALA A 101 19.53 7.95 -4.39
N PRO A 102 18.93 8.80 -5.25
CA PRO A 102 18.30 8.32 -6.47
C PRO A 102 19.26 7.56 -7.36
N THR A 103 18.85 6.38 -7.80
CA THR A 103 19.66 5.50 -8.65
C THR A 103 19.27 5.56 -10.12
N GLY A 104 18.09 6.10 -10.43
CA GLY A 104 17.54 6.11 -11.79
C GLY A 104 17.08 4.74 -12.26
N LYS A 105 17.09 3.74 -11.39
CA LYS A 105 16.75 2.37 -11.79
C LYS A 105 15.26 2.11 -11.66
N ARG A 106 14.74 1.33 -12.61
CA ARG A 106 13.36 0.86 -12.53
C ARG A 106 13.33 -0.41 -11.71
N VAL A 107 12.35 -0.50 -10.81
CA VAL A 107 12.16 -1.69 -9.97
C VAL A 107 10.79 -2.32 -10.23
N GLU A 108 10.72 -3.62 -9.99
CA GLU A 108 9.48 -4.37 -10.01
C GLU A 108 9.53 -5.35 -8.85
N ILE A 109 8.67 -5.15 -7.86
CA ILE A 109 8.67 -5.98 -6.66
C ILE A 109 7.26 -6.44 -6.34
N GLN A 110 7.17 -7.63 -5.78
CA GLN A 110 5.90 -8.17 -5.30
C GLN A 110 5.79 -7.98 -3.80
N TYR A 111 4.58 -7.77 -3.34
CA TYR A 111 4.30 -7.71 -1.92
C TYR A 111 2.86 -8.16 -1.65
N VAL A 112 2.61 -8.47 -0.40
CA VAL A 112 1.29 -8.88 0.07
C VAL A 112 0.90 -7.97 1.20
N ASP A 113 -0.33 -7.47 1.18
CA ASP A 113 -0.83 -6.76 2.35
C ASP A 113 -2.15 -7.37 2.82
N MET A 114 -2.45 -7.10 4.07
CA MET A 114 -3.70 -7.49 4.69
C MET A 114 -4.30 -6.25 5.35
N LEU A 115 -5.53 -5.94 4.97
CA LEU A 115 -6.28 -4.82 5.52
C LEU A 115 -7.46 -5.35 6.31
N ARG A 116 -7.69 -4.78 7.49
CA ARG A 116 -8.90 -5.02 8.25
C ARG A 116 -9.83 -3.83 8.07
N LEU A 117 -11.12 -4.09 7.93
CA LEU A 117 -12.10 -3.04 7.68
C LEU A 117 -13.24 -3.12 8.69
N ARG A 118 -13.84 -1.96 8.96
CA ARG A 118 -15.02 -1.82 9.80
C ARG A 118 -15.91 -0.77 9.18
N ASP A 119 -17.15 -1.15 8.84
CA ASP A 119 -18.14 -0.25 8.24
C ASP A 119 -17.59 0.51 7.01
N GLY A 120 -16.87 -0.20 6.16
CA GLY A 120 -16.33 0.37 4.93
C GLY A 120 -15.08 1.22 5.09
N HIS A 121 -14.46 1.20 6.28
CA HIS A 121 -13.24 1.98 6.54
C HIS A 121 -12.11 1.06 6.96
N ILE A 122 -10.92 1.36 6.49
CA ILE A 122 -9.71 0.59 6.81
C ILE A 122 -9.27 0.92 8.23
N THR A 123 -9.15 -0.10 9.08
CA THR A 123 -8.77 0.06 10.48
C THR A 123 -7.38 -0.43 10.80
N GLU A 124 -6.86 -1.37 10.01
CA GLU A 124 -5.50 -1.91 10.22
C GLU A 124 -4.88 -2.25 8.88
N HIS A 125 -3.58 -2.08 8.79
CA HIS A 125 -2.81 -2.42 7.60
C HIS A 125 -1.56 -3.16 8.03
N TRP A 126 -1.32 -4.30 7.42
CA TRP A 126 -0.10 -5.07 7.57
C TRP A 126 0.42 -5.42 6.19
N LEU A 127 1.74 -5.33 5.96
CA LEU A 127 2.30 -5.72 4.67
C LEU A 127 3.61 -6.47 4.83
N SER A 128 3.92 -7.30 3.85
CA SER A 128 5.20 -7.98 3.72
C SER A 128 5.70 -7.77 2.30
N MET A 129 6.85 -7.13 2.18
CA MET A 129 7.44 -6.76 0.91
C MET A 129 8.76 -7.49 0.72
N ASP A 130 9.10 -7.83 -0.51
CA ASP A 130 10.40 -8.41 -0.85
C ASP A 130 11.47 -7.32 -0.85
N GLN A 131 11.90 -6.94 0.36
CA GLN A 131 12.89 -5.88 0.52
C GLN A 131 14.27 -6.27 -0.02
N LEU A 132 14.63 -7.55 0.07
CA LEU A 132 15.89 -8.01 -0.47
C LEU A 132 15.95 -7.76 -1.98
N SER A 133 14.90 -8.13 -2.70
CA SER A 133 14.82 -7.89 -4.14
C SER A 133 14.88 -6.40 -4.46
N LEU A 134 14.17 -5.57 -3.69
CA LEU A 134 14.20 -4.12 -3.88
C LEU A 134 15.63 -3.58 -3.76
N MET A 135 16.35 -3.97 -2.70
CA MET A 135 17.71 -3.50 -2.48
C MET A 135 18.66 -3.99 -3.57
N GLN A 136 18.48 -5.22 -4.04
CA GLN A 136 19.27 -5.76 -5.15
C GLN A 136 18.99 -5.01 -6.45
N GLN A 137 17.74 -4.73 -6.74
CA GLN A 137 17.36 -4.01 -7.97
C GLN A 137 17.86 -2.57 -7.96
N LEU A 138 17.91 -1.93 -6.80
CA LEU A 138 18.45 -0.60 -6.64
C LEU A 138 19.99 -0.60 -6.69
N GLY A 139 20.61 -1.76 -6.53
CA GLY A 139 22.06 -1.88 -6.59
C GLY A 139 22.76 -1.52 -5.28
N VAL A 140 22.03 -1.42 -4.16
CA VAL A 140 22.63 -1.10 -2.86
C VAL A 140 23.19 -2.32 -2.15
N ILE A 141 22.80 -3.52 -2.59
CA ILE A 141 23.40 -4.78 -2.14
C ILE A 141 23.62 -5.68 -3.35
N PRO A 142 24.56 -6.64 -3.27
CA PRO A 142 24.82 -7.56 -4.37
C PRO A 142 23.61 -8.41 -4.71
N SER A 143 23.45 -8.70 -6.01
CA SER A 143 22.38 -9.58 -6.48
C SER A 143 22.90 -11.00 -6.77
#